data_9564da1b32aa15dbec74969753dc170b
#
_entry.id   9564da1b32aa15dbec74969753dc170b
#
_cell.length_a   1.000
_cell.length_b   1.000
_cell.length_c   1.000
_cell.angle_alpha   90.00
_cell.angle_beta   90.00
_cell.angle_gamma   90.00
#
_symmetry.space_group_name_H-M   'P 1'
#
loop_
_entity.id
_entity.type
_entity.pdbx_description
1 polymer ?
#
loop_
_entity_poly.entity_id
_entity_poly.type
_entity_poly.pdbx_seq_one_letter_code
_entity_poly.pdbx_strand_id
1 'polypeptide(L)'
;MNELGFNLVGYGCTTCIGNSGPLDPAIEQIVNERDVIGASVLSGNRNFEARVHQSIKANFLMSPPLVVAFAIAGRVDLDLSSDPIGTGNDGEEVYLRDIWPTKEEIKALMSAAFDPETYRRLYGNFAEQNPLWNDIPSSSGNVYEWEPESTYIREPPYFEDFHSTLLPVSDVKGARPLAIFGDSVTTDHISPAGAIKPSSPAGLYLQERGVEIRDFNSYGARRGNHEVMVRGTFANVRIKNLMVP
;
A
#
# COMPACT_ATOMS: atom_id res chain seq x y z
N MET A 1 1.78 -20.43 9.59
CA MET A 1 0.71 -19.48 9.27
C MET A 1 -0.28 -20.06 8.26
N ASN A 2 0.16 -20.59 7.12
CA ASN A 2 -0.77 -21.21 6.14
C ASN A 2 -1.70 -22.27 6.75
N GLU A 3 -1.17 -23.14 7.60
CA GLU A 3 -1.95 -24.17 8.31
C GLU A 3 -2.99 -23.59 9.28
N LEU A 4 -2.83 -22.34 9.68
CA LEU A 4 -3.76 -21.57 10.50
C LEU A 4 -4.70 -20.68 9.66
N GLY A 5 -4.72 -20.84 8.35
CA GLY A 5 -5.58 -20.07 7.45
C GLY A 5 -5.08 -18.69 7.05
N PHE A 6 -3.85 -18.33 7.40
CA PHE A 6 -3.22 -17.09 6.95
C PHE A 6 -2.44 -17.35 5.67
N ASN A 7 -2.94 -16.84 4.56
CA ASN A 7 -2.37 -17.07 3.26
C ASN A 7 -1.61 -15.84 2.76
N LEU A 8 -0.60 -16.09 1.92
CA LEU A 8 0.10 -15.03 1.22
C LEU A 8 -0.84 -14.42 0.17
N VAL A 9 -1.00 -13.09 0.21
CA VAL A 9 -1.89 -12.36 -0.71
C VAL A 9 -1.13 -11.43 -1.66
N GLY A 10 0.13 -11.12 -1.40
CA GLY A 10 0.94 -10.28 -2.28
C GLY A 10 2.30 -9.93 -1.72
N TYR A 11 3.11 -9.33 -2.57
CA TYR A 11 4.46 -8.83 -2.28
C TYR A 11 4.61 -7.36 -2.69
N GLY A 12 5.74 -6.77 -2.38
CA GLY A 12 6.17 -5.50 -2.94
C GLY A 12 5.60 -4.29 -2.25
N CYS A 13 4.81 -3.49 -2.94
CA CYS A 13 4.34 -2.19 -2.46
C CYS A 13 3.51 -2.22 -1.18
N THR A 14 2.95 -3.36 -0.80
CA THR A 14 2.24 -3.53 0.48
C THR A 14 3.12 -3.12 1.66
N THR A 15 4.42 -3.39 1.62
CA THR A 15 5.36 -3.03 2.68
C THR A 15 5.73 -1.54 2.66
N CYS A 16 5.90 -0.95 1.50
CA CYS A 16 6.35 0.43 1.33
C CYS A 16 5.19 1.44 1.34
N ILE A 17 4.21 1.22 0.49
CA ILE A 17 3.07 2.12 0.30
C ILE A 17 1.89 1.74 1.20
N GLY A 18 1.85 0.51 1.70
CA GLY A 18 0.82 0.01 2.62
C GLY A 18 -0.52 -0.28 1.97
N ASN A 19 -0.60 -0.32 0.66
CA ASN A 19 -1.84 -0.65 -0.04
C ASN A 19 -2.13 -2.15 0.11
N SER A 20 -2.89 -2.50 1.13
CA SER A 20 -3.24 -3.90 1.46
C SER A 20 -4.28 -4.52 0.51
N GLY A 21 -4.80 -3.73 -0.42
CA GLY A 21 -5.91 -4.13 -1.27
C GLY A 21 -7.28 -3.96 -0.59
N PRO A 22 -8.37 -4.29 -1.29
CA PRO A 22 -9.73 -4.18 -0.75
C PRO A 22 -9.97 -5.24 0.33
N LEU A 23 -10.84 -4.91 1.28
CA LEU A 23 -11.46 -5.91 2.15
C LEU A 23 -12.48 -6.73 1.34
N ASP A 24 -12.80 -7.93 1.84
CA ASP A 24 -13.95 -8.66 1.34
C ASP A 24 -15.20 -7.75 1.43
N PRO A 25 -16.00 -7.63 0.36
CA PRO A 25 -17.15 -6.71 0.32
C PRO A 25 -18.15 -6.91 1.46
N ALA A 26 -18.39 -8.16 1.89
CA ALA A 26 -19.29 -8.44 3.01
C ALA A 26 -18.71 -7.97 4.34
N ILE A 27 -17.39 -8.09 4.53
CA ILE A 27 -16.69 -7.59 5.72
C ILE A 27 -16.70 -6.06 5.72
N GLU A 28 -16.37 -5.43 4.59
CA GLU A 28 -16.36 -3.96 4.49
C GLU A 28 -17.74 -3.37 4.75
N GLN A 29 -18.80 -3.99 4.23
CA GLN A 29 -20.17 -3.60 4.50
C GLN A 29 -20.48 -3.64 5.99
N ILE A 30 -20.17 -4.72 6.69
CA ILE A 30 -20.41 -4.86 8.13
C ILE A 30 -19.63 -3.81 8.93
N VAL A 31 -18.35 -3.59 8.57
CA VAL A 31 -17.50 -2.59 9.25
C VAL A 31 -18.11 -1.19 9.13
N ASN A 32 -18.60 -0.83 7.96
CA ASN A 32 -19.14 0.51 7.70
C ASN A 32 -20.57 0.68 8.28
N GLU A 33 -21.46 -0.30 8.12
CA GLU A 33 -22.86 -0.21 8.56
C GLU A 33 -23.00 -0.28 10.10
N ARG A 34 -22.13 -1.05 10.75
CA ARG A 34 -22.18 -1.23 12.21
C ARG A 34 -21.17 -0.38 12.97
N ASP A 35 -20.46 0.48 12.28
CA ASP A 35 -19.38 1.33 12.82
C ASP A 35 -18.35 0.54 13.64
N VAL A 36 -17.99 -0.66 13.17
CA VAL A 36 -17.01 -1.52 13.84
C VAL A 36 -15.62 -0.90 13.74
N ILE A 37 -14.91 -0.85 14.85
CA ILE A 37 -13.52 -0.42 14.86
C ILE A 37 -12.64 -1.60 14.45
N GLY A 38 -12.35 -1.70 13.15
CA GLY A 38 -11.36 -2.63 12.64
C GLY A 38 -9.95 -2.19 13.00
N ALA A 39 -9.10 -3.15 13.37
CA ALA A 39 -7.69 -2.92 13.68
C ALA A 39 -6.79 -3.59 12.65
N SER A 40 -5.67 -2.96 12.33
CA SER A 40 -4.56 -3.58 11.60
C SER A 40 -3.31 -3.66 12.48
N VAL A 41 -2.59 -4.76 12.34
CA VAL A 41 -1.30 -4.99 12.98
C VAL A 41 -0.29 -5.24 11.88
N LEU A 42 0.75 -4.42 11.79
CA LEU A 42 1.68 -4.48 10.68
C LEU A 42 3.11 -4.06 11.06
N SER A 43 4.07 -4.43 10.24
CA SER A 43 5.44 -3.93 10.35
C SER A 43 5.85 -3.24 9.05
N GLY A 44 6.51 -2.07 9.17
CA GLY A 44 7.18 -1.43 8.06
C GLY A 44 6.47 -0.27 7.36
N ASN A 45 5.21 0.05 7.65
CA ASN A 45 4.54 1.23 7.08
C ASN A 45 4.44 2.39 8.09
N ARG A 46 4.73 3.61 7.64
CA ARG A 46 4.76 4.83 8.46
C ARG A 46 3.51 5.70 8.33
N ASN A 47 2.69 5.51 7.28
CA ASN A 47 1.52 6.34 6.97
C ASN A 47 0.24 5.52 7.02
N PHE A 48 -0.22 5.21 8.20
CA PHE A 48 -1.33 4.29 8.43
C PHE A 48 -2.63 4.74 7.80
N GLU A 49 -3.12 5.94 8.10
CA GLU A 49 -4.45 6.39 7.71
C GLU A 49 -4.61 6.57 6.20
N ALA A 50 -3.50 6.87 5.52
CA ALA A 50 -3.51 7.08 4.07
C ALA A 50 -3.23 5.79 3.27
N ARG A 51 -2.69 4.74 3.90
CA ARG A 51 -2.05 3.65 3.16
C ARG A 51 -2.47 2.24 3.55
N VAL A 52 -3.05 2.02 4.72
CA VAL A 52 -3.49 0.67 5.09
C VAL A 52 -4.84 0.37 4.44
N HIS A 53 -5.91 0.88 4.97
CA HIS A 53 -7.24 0.75 4.41
C HIS A 53 -8.16 1.85 4.98
N GLN A 54 -9.04 2.40 4.12
CA GLN A 54 -9.92 3.51 4.50
C GLN A 54 -10.93 3.16 5.59
N SER A 55 -11.36 1.90 5.65
CA SER A 55 -12.34 1.42 6.64
C SER A 55 -11.70 0.94 7.94
N ILE A 56 -10.37 0.95 8.05
CA ILE A 56 -9.63 0.56 9.26
C ILE A 56 -9.26 1.80 10.06
N LYS A 57 -9.76 1.87 11.30
CA LYS A 57 -9.64 3.04 12.17
C LYS A 57 -8.47 2.96 13.16
N ALA A 58 -8.06 1.75 13.55
CA ALA A 58 -6.98 1.51 14.50
C ALA A 58 -5.82 0.78 13.83
N ASN A 59 -4.64 1.41 13.80
CA ASN A 59 -3.48 0.85 13.13
C ASN A 59 -2.30 0.76 14.10
N PHE A 60 -1.69 -0.42 14.21
CA PHE A 60 -0.61 -0.70 15.14
C PHE A 60 0.64 -1.15 14.40
N LEU A 61 1.75 -0.42 14.62
CA LEU A 61 3.06 -0.78 14.11
C LEU A 61 3.83 -1.58 15.15
N MET A 62 4.28 -2.75 14.79
CA MET A 62 5.08 -3.60 15.68
C MET A 62 6.10 -4.43 14.92
N SER A 63 6.94 -5.16 15.66
CA SER A 63 7.92 -6.06 15.06
C SER A 63 7.23 -7.24 14.35
N PRO A 64 7.83 -7.83 13.30
CA PRO A 64 7.25 -8.99 12.62
C PRO A 64 6.84 -10.14 13.54
N PRO A 65 7.58 -10.53 14.57
CA PRO A 65 7.14 -11.57 15.51
C PRO A 65 5.87 -11.21 16.28
N LEU A 66 5.72 -9.95 16.69
CA LEU A 66 4.51 -9.50 17.38
C LEU A 66 3.31 -9.41 16.42
N VAL A 67 3.53 -9.06 15.15
CA VAL A 67 2.46 -9.14 14.13
C VAL A 67 1.92 -10.56 14.04
N VAL A 68 2.80 -11.58 14.05
CA VAL A 68 2.39 -12.99 14.06
C VAL A 68 1.60 -13.33 15.34
N ALA A 69 2.08 -12.89 16.50
CA ALA A 69 1.41 -13.16 17.79
C ALA A 69 -0.01 -12.57 17.83
N PHE A 70 -0.18 -11.32 17.45
CA PHE A 70 -1.49 -10.66 17.40
C PHE A 70 -2.41 -11.22 16.30
N ALA A 71 -1.83 -11.69 15.17
CA ALA A 71 -2.62 -12.37 14.16
C ALA A 71 -3.19 -13.70 14.69
N ILE A 72 -2.42 -14.45 15.48
CA ILE A 72 -2.90 -15.68 16.12
C ILE A 72 -3.96 -15.36 17.17
N ALA A 73 -3.75 -14.33 18.00
CA ALA A 73 -4.70 -13.91 19.02
C ALA A 73 -6.02 -13.36 18.42
N GLY A 74 -5.99 -12.78 17.21
CA GLY A 74 -7.16 -12.24 16.54
C GLY A 74 -7.73 -10.95 17.17
N ARG A 75 -7.04 -10.37 18.15
CA ARG A 75 -7.43 -9.14 18.89
C ARG A 75 -6.20 -8.39 19.36
N VAL A 76 -6.33 -7.08 19.60
CA VAL A 76 -5.22 -6.20 19.99
C VAL A 76 -5.33 -5.64 21.42
N ASP A 77 -6.42 -5.91 22.10
CA ASP A 77 -6.76 -5.40 23.43
C ASP A 77 -6.37 -6.37 24.55
N LEU A 78 -5.23 -7.03 24.41
CA LEU A 78 -4.70 -7.99 25.39
C LEU A 78 -3.27 -7.65 25.77
N ASP A 79 -2.89 -8.01 26.99
CA ASP A 79 -1.51 -7.94 27.47
C ASP A 79 -0.80 -9.27 27.19
N LEU A 80 0.06 -9.29 26.18
CA LEU A 80 0.81 -10.49 25.79
C LEU A 80 1.74 -11.04 26.88
N SER A 81 1.98 -10.30 27.96
CA SER A 81 2.79 -10.78 29.10
C SER A 81 1.98 -11.62 30.10
N SER A 82 0.68 -11.43 30.17
CA SER A 82 -0.20 -12.04 31.17
C SER A 82 -1.41 -12.77 30.61
N ASP A 83 -1.94 -12.29 29.48
CA ASP A 83 -3.18 -12.80 28.91
C ASP A 83 -2.95 -13.97 27.96
N PRO A 84 -3.83 -14.96 27.90
CA PRO A 84 -3.77 -16.01 26.90
C PRO A 84 -4.05 -15.45 25.50
N ILE A 85 -3.31 -15.95 24.51
CA ILE A 85 -3.50 -15.61 23.08
C ILE A 85 -4.52 -16.50 22.39
N GLY A 86 -4.96 -17.57 23.04
CA GLY A 86 -5.93 -18.51 22.52
C GLY A 86 -6.06 -19.75 23.40
N THR A 87 -6.78 -20.74 22.88
CA THR A 87 -7.00 -22.03 23.52
C THR A 87 -6.52 -23.14 22.61
N GLY A 88 -5.75 -24.07 23.14
CA GLY A 88 -5.26 -25.25 22.42
C GLY A 88 -6.38 -26.26 22.12
N ASN A 89 -6.07 -27.24 21.29
CA ASN A 89 -7.01 -28.32 20.97
C ASN A 89 -7.38 -29.22 22.17
N ASP A 90 -6.55 -29.18 23.20
CA ASP A 90 -6.75 -29.87 24.50
C ASP A 90 -7.64 -29.06 25.47
N GLY A 91 -8.01 -27.82 25.10
CA GLY A 91 -8.79 -26.92 25.93
C GLY A 91 -7.95 -26.07 26.91
N GLU A 92 -6.64 -26.20 26.91
CA GLU A 92 -5.75 -25.42 27.75
C GLU A 92 -5.48 -24.04 27.16
N GLU A 93 -5.27 -23.06 28.04
CA GLU A 93 -4.91 -21.69 27.64
C GLU A 93 -3.46 -21.64 27.08
N VAL A 94 -3.30 -21.00 25.91
CA VAL A 94 -2.01 -20.81 25.27
C VAL A 94 -1.56 -19.36 25.44
N TYR A 95 -0.35 -19.17 25.90
CA TYR A 95 0.27 -17.86 26.14
C TYR A 95 1.37 -17.58 25.13
N LEU A 96 1.77 -16.31 24.98
CA LEU A 96 2.88 -15.94 24.09
C LEU A 96 4.15 -16.73 24.39
N ARG A 97 4.49 -16.97 25.67
CA ARG A 97 5.68 -17.75 26.08
C ARG A 97 5.68 -19.17 25.54
N ASP A 98 4.52 -19.76 25.28
CA ASP A 98 4.37 -21.14 24.85
C ASP A 98 4.66 -21.30 23.34
N ILE A 99 4.45 -20.23 22.58
CA ILE A 99 4.71 -20.19 21.12
C ILE A 99 5.96 -19.38 20.74
N TRP A 100 6.59 -18.68 21.69
CA TRP A 100 7.77 -17.87 21.39
C TRP A 100 8.98 -18.77 21.13
N PRO A 101 9.64 -18.67 19.96
CA PRO A 101 10.71 -19.57 19.59
C PRO A 101 11.94 -19.37 20.49
N THR A 102 12.58 -20.46 20.84
CA THR A 102 13.87 -20.47 21.54
C THR A 102 14.99 -20.00 20.62
N LYS A 103 16.13 -19.59 21.22
CA LYS A 103 17.32 -19.21 20.42
C LYS A 103 17.88 -20.39 19.62
N GLU A 104 17.75 -21.57 20.12
CA GLU A 104 18.18 -22.83 19.50
C GLU A 104 17.35 -23.15 18.28
N GLU A 105 16.03 -23.02 18.37
CA GLU A 105 15.10 -23.18 17.24
C GLU A 105 15.37 -22.13 16.15
N ILE A 106 15.52 -20.86 16.52
CA ILE A 106 15.88 -19.80 15.57
C ILE A 106 17.19 -20.13 14.86
N LYS A 107 18.23 -20.53 15.61
CA LYS A 107 19.55 -20.86 15.06
C LYS A 107 19.47 -22.05 14.09
N ALA A 108 18.69 -23.06 14.42
CA ALA A 108 18.51 -24.22 13.55
C ALA A 108 17.84 -23.86 12.21
N LEU A 109 16.88 -22.93 12.23
CA LEU A 109 16.17 -22.49 11.04
C LEU A 109 16.92 -21.45 10.22
N MET A 110 17.85 -20.71 10.82
CA MET A 110 18.65 -19.70 10.10
C MET A 110 19.47 -20.28 8.96
N SER A 111 19.96 -21.51 9.09
CA SER A 111 20.72 -22.18 8.02
C SER A 111 19.88 -22.38 6.74
N ALA A 112 18.61 -22.67 6.88
CA ALA A 112 17.67 -22.79 5.75
C ALA A 112 17.36 -21.44 5.08
N ALA A 113 17.38 -20.35 5.86
CA ALA A 113 17.16 -18.98 5.32
C ALA A 113 18.34 -18.49 4.46
N PHE A 114 19.52 -19.03 4.64
CA PHE A 114 20.74 -18.67 3.89
C PHE A 114 21.11 -19.72 2.82
N ASP A 115 20.18 -20.56 2.40
CA ASP A 115 20.42 -21.57 1.37
C ASP A 115 20.52 -20.93 -0.03
N PRO A 116 21.72 -20.94 -0.69
CA PRO A 116 21.90 -20.36 -2.01
C PRO A 116 21.08 -21.05 -3.11
N GLU A 117 20.77 -22.32 -2.96
CA GLU A 117 19.98 -23.07 -3.95
C GLU A 117 18.52 -22.63 -3.94
N THR A 118 17.96 -22.39 -2.77
CA THR A 118 16.62 -21.80 -2.64
C THR A 118 16.57 -20.43 -3.29
N TYR A 119 17.59 -19.59 -3.08
CA TYR A 119 17.68 -18.29 -3.76
C TYR A 119 17.72 -18.43 -5.28
N ARG A 120 18.61 -19.29 -5.82
CA ARG A 120 18.69 -19.53 -7.26
C ARG A 120 17.38 -20.04 -7.85
N ARG A 121 16.72 -20.97 -7.16
CA ARG A 121 15.43 -21.51 -7.58
C ARG A 121 14.34 -20.44 -7.64
N LEU A 122 14.27 -19.56 -6.64
CA LEU A 122 13.23 -18.54 -6.55
C LEU A 122 13.45 -17.36 -7.51
N TYR A 123 14.71 -17.01 -7.78
CA TYR A 123 15.06 -15.83 -8.56
C TYR A 123 15.70 -16.13 -9.92
N GLY A 124 16.16 -17.35 -10.15
CA GLY A 124 16.84 -17.72 -11.41
C GLY A 124 15.94 -17.69 -12.64
N ASN A 125 14.67 -18.08 -12.49
CA ASN A 125 13.68 -18.13 -13.56
C ASN A 125 12.40 -17.42 -13.13
N PHE A 126 12.55 -16.23 -12.60
CA PHE A 126 11.45 -15.45 -12.06
C PHE A 126 10.29 -15.24 -13.06
N ALA A 127 10.60 -14.94 -14.32
CA ALA A 127 9.59 -14.74 -15.35
C ALA A 127 8.81 -16.03 -15.67
N GLU A 128 9.51 -17.16 -15.83
CA GLU A 128 8.91 -18.45 -16.16
C GLU A 128 7.98 -18.98 -15.05
N GLN A 129 8.26 -18.62 -13.81
CA GLN A 129 7.46 -19.03 -12.65
C GLN A 129 6.20 -18.18 -12.47
N ASN A 130 6.02 -17.13 -13.26
CA ASN A 130 4.87 -16.24 -13.19
C ASN A 130 4.13 -16.17 -14.53
N PRO A 131 3.20 -17.10 -14.80
CA PRO A 131 2.44 -17.12 -16.06
C PRO A 131 1.72 -15.80 -16.33
N LEU A 132 1.11 -15.20 -15.31
CA LEU A 132 0.41 -13.91 -15.46
C LEU A 132 1.32 -12.78 -15.91
N TRP A 133 2.60 -12.83 -15.54
CA TRP A 133 3.60 -11.87 -16.01
C TRP A 133 3.93 -12.10 -17.50
N ASN A 134 4.06 -13.35 -17.90
CA ASN A 134 4.39 -13.73 -19.27
C ASN A 134 3.24 -13.46 -20.26
N ASP A 135 2.00 -13.51 -19.77
CA ASP A 135 0.79 -13.27 -20.55
C ASP A 135 0.54 -11.77 -20.80
N ILE A 136 1.29 -10.87 -20.13
CA ILE A 136 1.17 -9.43 -20.37
C ILE A 136 1.72 -9.11 -21.77
N PRO A 137 0.88 -8.59 -22.69
CA PRO A 137 1.36 -8.19 -24.00
C PRO A 137 2.38 -7.07 -23.85
N SER A 138 3.54 -7.27 -24.43
CA SER A 138 4.61 -6.27 -24.46
C SER A 138 4.86 -5.80 -25.89
N SER A 139 5.00 -4.49 -26.08
CA SER A 139 5.46 -3.93 -27.36
C SER A 139 6.93 -4.29 -27.59
N SER A 140 7.25 -4.69 -28.80
CA SER A 140 8.62 -4.90 -29.23
C SER A 140 9.13 -3.62 -29.91
N GLY A 141 10.02 -2.89 -29.27
CA GLY A 141 10.57 -1.66 -29.84
C GLY A 141 11.44 -0.90 -28.86
N ASN A 142 12.12 0.14 -29.35
CA ASN A 142 12.95 1.01 -28.52
C ASN A 142 12.15 2.18 -27.89
N VAL A 143 10.89 2.34 -28.27
CA VAL A 143 10.02 3.41 -27.82
C VAL A 143 8.74 2.79 -27.28
N TYR A 144 8.30 3.25 -26.10
CA TYR A 144 7.04 2.83 -25.50
C TYR A 144 5.86 3.37 -26.31
N GLU A 145 4.92 2.50 -26.64
CA GLU A 145 3.68 2.89 -27.32
C GLU A 145 2.65 3.29 -26.27
N TRP A 146 2.40 4.59 -26.14
CA TRP A 146 1.41 5.12 -25.22
C TRP A 146 0.00 4.83 -25.71
N GLU A 147 -0.85 4.37 -24.78
CA GLU A 147 -2.27 4.19 -25.04
C GLU A 147 -3.05 5.44 -24.56
N PRO A 148 -3.55 6.28 -25.49
CA PRO A 148 -4.20 7.55 -25.11
C PRO A 148 -5.43 7.40 -24.24
N GLU A 149 -6.16 6.29 -24.37
CA GLU A 149 -7.38 6.01 -23.59
C GLU A 149 -7.11 5.31 -22.26
N SER A 150 -5.87 4.94 -21.97
CA SER A 150 -5.54 4.31 -20.69
C SER A 150 -5.90 5.21 -19.53
N THR A 151 -6.59 4.64 -18.54
CA THR A 151 -6.91 5.31 -17.27
C THR A 151 -5.90 5.01 -16.17
N TYR A 152 -4.87 4.21 -16.44
CA TYR A 152 -3.81 3.83 -15.50
C TYR A 152 -2.45 4.46 -15.80
N ILE A 153 -2.04 4.48 -17.09
CA ILE A 153 -0.74 4.98 -17.52
C ILE A 153 -0.97 5.93 -18.68
N ARG A 154 -0.48 7.16 -18.56
CA ARG A 154 -0.55 8.18 -19.63
C ARG A 154 0.80 8.81 -19.84
N GLU A 155 1.05 9.22 -21.09
CA GLU A 155 2.23 10.01 -21.41
C GLU A 155 2.27 11.28 -20.54
N PRO A 156 3.35 11.50 -19.79
CA PRO A 156 3.43 12.64 -18.89
C PRO A 156 3.71 13.95 -19.65
N PRO A 157 3.07 15.07 -19.25
CA PRO A 157 3.15 16.33 -20.00
C PRO A 157 4.51 17.02 -19.91
N TYR A 158 5.36 16.63 -18.98
CA TYR A 158 6.67 17.26 -18.81
C TYR A 158 7.71 16.86 -19.86
N PHE A 159 7.35 15.99 -20.80
CA PHE A 159 8.14 15.71 -22.01
C PHE A 159 7.62 16.45 -23.24
N GLU A 160 6.52 17.17 -23.12
CA GLU A 160 6.11 18.12 -24.14
C GLU A 160 7.21 19.19 -24.29
N ASP A 161 7.56 19.57 -25.50
CA ASP A 161 8.63 20.52 -25.79
C ASP A 161 10.05 20.08 -25.30
N PHE A 162 10.26 18.78 -25.12
CA PHE A 162 11.58 18.27 -24.74
C PHE A 162 12.61 18.52 -25.86
N HIS A 163 13.71 19.19 -25.49
CA HIS A 163 14.81 19.47 -26.41
C HIS A 163 16.09 18.80 -25.92
N SER A 164 16.85 18.21 -26.85
CA SER A 164 18.17 17.60 -26.56
C SER A 164 19.25 18.64 -26.21
N THR A 165 19.02 19.90 -26.55
CA THR A 165 19.92 21.00 -26.21
C THR A 165 19.54 21.62 -24.89
N LEU A 166 20.46 21.58 -23.92
CA LEU A 166 20.25 22.21 -22.62
C LEU A 166 20.18 23.73 -22.78
N LEU A 167 19.13 24.31 -22.25
CA LEU A 167 19.07 25.77 -22.12
C LEU A 167 20.03 26.22 -20.99
N PRO A 168 20.66 27.41 -21.13
CA PRO A 168 21.51 27.93 -20.06
C PRO A 168 20.72 28.16 -18.79
N VAL A 169 21.32 27.81 -17.66
CA VAL A 169 20.72 28.07 -16.33
C VAL A 169 20.66 29.59 -16.13
N SER A 170 19.51 30.09 -15.78
CA SER A 170 19.28 31.49 -15.47
C SER A 170 18.62 31.67 -14.12
N ASP A 171 18.85 32.84 -13.50
CA ASP A 171 18.19 33.20 -12.23
C ASP A 171 16.67 33.30 -12.42
N VAL A 172 15.93 32.80 -11.47
CA VAL A 172 14.48 33.02 -11.39
C VAL A 172 14.21 34.37 -10.74
N LYS A 173 13.71 35.34 -11.52
CA LYS A 173 13.44 36.71 -11.09
C LYS A 173 11.94 37.01 -11.11
N GLY A 174 11.46 37.71 -10.05
CA GLY A 174 10.06 38.14 -9.96
C GLY A 174 9.05 37.00 -9.73
N ALA A 175 9.49 35.82 -9.35
CA ALA A 175 8.61 34.70 -9.04
C ALA A 175 7.82 34.99 -7.74
N ARG A 176 6.59 34.50 -7.69
CA ARG A 176 5.72 34.55 -6.51
C ARG A 176 5.56 33.13 -5.96
N PRO A 177 5.53 32.95 -4.62
CA PRO A 177 5.28 31.65 -4.03
C PRO A 177 3.88 31.19 -4.39
N LEU A 178 3.77 29.98 -4.93
CA LEU A 178 2.48 29.32 -5.20
C LEU A 178 1.85 28.78 -3.89
N ALA A 179 2.67 28.22 -3.03
CA ALA A 179 2.26 27.69 -1.74
C ALA A 179 3.41 27.75 -0.74
N ILE A 180 3.08 27.92 0.53
CA ILE A 180 4.02 27.89 1.65
C ILE A 180 3.52 26.83 2.62
N PHE A 181 4.37 25.84 2.89
CA PHE A 181 4.03 24.72 3.78
C PHE A 181 4.76 24.89 5.11
N GLY A 182 4.09 24.46 6.20
CA GLY A 182 4.70 24.34 7.51
C GLY A 182 5.55 23.07 7.66
N ASP A 183 5.91 22.80 8.90
CA ASP A 183 6.68 21.61 9.25
C ASP A 183 5.87 20.32 9.06
N SER A 184 6.59 19.20 8.91
CA SER A 184 6.02 17.84 8.84
C SER A 184 5.12 17.58 7.62
N VAL A 185 5.15 18.41 6.59
CA VAL A 185 4.47 18.13 5.32
C VAL A 185 5.34 17.20 4.49
N THR A 186 4.74 16.11 4.03
CA THR A 186 5.38 15.10 3.18
C THR A 186 4.72 15.03 1.81
N THR A 187 5.31 14.26 0.89
CA THR A 187 4.75 14.04 -0.44
C THR A 187 3.33 13.46 -0.40
N ASP A 188 2.97 12.70 0.61
CA ASP A 188 1.62 12.13 0.76
C ASP A 188 0.54 13.18 1.06
N HIS A 189 0.92 14.33 1.59
CA HIS A 189 0.00 15.45 1.76
C HIS A 189 -0.31 16.14 0.44
N ILE A 190 0.67 16.15 -0.48
CA ILE A 190 0.57 16.81 -1.79
C ILE A 190 -0.02 15.85 -2.82
N SER A 191 0.50 14.61 -2.88
CA SER A 191 0.13 13.58 -3.85
C SER A 191 -0.47 12.37 -3.13
N PRO A 192 -1.78 12.20 -3.14
CA PRO A 192 -2.44 11.14 -2.36
C PRO A 192 -2.14 9.75 -2.91
N ALA A 193 -2.24 8.74 -2.04
CA ALA A 193 -2.11 7.33 -2.40
C ALA A 193 -3.39 6.51 -2.09
N GLY A 194 -4.28 7.07 -1.26
CA GLY A 194 -5.49 6.40 -0.79
C GLY A 194 -6.61 6.27 -1.83
N ALA A 195 -7.78 5.89 -1.36
CA ALA A 195 -8.96 5.67 -2.21
C ALA A 195 -9.43 6.95 -2.92
N ILE A 196 -9.96 6.77 -4.12
CA ILE A 196 -10.55 7.83 -4.93
C ILE A 196 -12.05 7.90 -4.60
N LYS A 197 -12.50 9.02 -4.03
CA LYS A 197 -13.92 9.23 -3.75
C LYS A 197 -14.69 9.46 -5.05
N PRO A 198 -15.87 8.86 -5.23
CA PRO A 198 -16.66 9.02 -6.46
C PRO A 198 -17.03 10.46 -6.80
N SER A 199 -17.27 11.29 -5.78
CA SER A 199 -17.63 12.71 -5.93
C SER A 199 -16.43 13.65 -6.06
N SER A 200 -15.19 13.12 -5.95
CA SER A 200 -13.99 13.94 -6.12
C SER A 200 -13.74 14.26 -7.60
N PRO A 201 -12.95 15.31 -7.91
CA PRO A 201 -12.57 15.62 -9.30
C PRO A 201 -11.94 14.42 -10.03
N ALA A 202 -11.14 13.59 -9.33
CA ALA A 202 -10.57 12.38 -9.91
C ALA A 202 -11.63 11.29 -10.13
N GLY A 203 -12.59 11.14 -9.21
CA GLY A 203 -13.70 10.19 -9.38
C GLY A 203 -14.60 10.56 -10.54
N LEU A 204 -14.95 11.82 -10.70
CA LEU A 204 -15.73 12.32 -11.84
C LEU A 204 -14.99 12.09 -13.17
N TYR A 205 -13.71 12.40 -13.21
CA TYR A 205 -12.85 12.14 -14.37
C TYR A 205 -12.86 10.66 -14.80
N LEU A 206 -12.82 9.74 -13.84
CA LEU A 206 -12.86 8.30 -14.13
C LEU A 206 -14.24 7.86 -14.64
N GLN A 207 -15.31 8.37 -14.03
CA GLN A 207 -16.70 8.09 -14.49
C GLN A 207 -16.94 8.58 -15.91
N GLU A 208 -16.46 9.78 -16.26
CA GLU A 208 -16.53 10.33 -17.61
C GLU A 208 -15.83 9.44 -18.66
N ARG A 209 -14.86 8.61 -18.22
CA ARG A 209 -14.16 7.63 -19.06
C ARG A 209 -14.72 6.21 -18.94
N GLY A 210 -15.91 6.06 -18.37
CA GLY A 210 -16.59 4.77 -18.28
C GLY A 210 -16.04 3.83 -17.24
N VAL A 211 -15.18 4.27 -16.32
CA VAL A 211 -14.68 3.44 -15.21
C VAL A 211 -15.76 3.34 -14.14
N GLU A 212 -16.19 2.13 -13.81
CA GLU A 212 -17.15 1.90 -12.75
C GLU A 212 -16.54 2.21 -11.37
N ILE A 213 -17.36 2.60 -10.39
CA ILE A 213 -16.89 2.98 -9.04
C ILE A 213 -16.12 1.84 -8.37
N ARG A 214 -16.54 0.60 -8.55
CA ARG A 214 -15.85 -0.58 -8.02
C ARG A 214 -14.43 -0.79 -8.59
N ASP A 215 -14.17 -0.22 -9.78
CA ASP A 215 -12.91 -0.35 -10.51
C ASP A 215 -12.02 0.90 -10.37
N PHE A 216 -12.42 1.84 -9.52
CA PHE A 216 -11.63 3.07 -9.30
C PHE A 216 -10.24 2.79 -8.77
N ASN A 217 -10.13 1.79 -7.90
CA ASN A 217 -8.89 1.49 -7.19
C ASN A 217 -8.43 2.72 -6.36
N SER A 218 -7.13 2.95 -6.25
CA SER A 218 -6.56 4.03 -5.46
C SER A 218 -5.73 4.99 -6.31
N TYR A 219 -5.47 6.18 -5.77
CA TYR A 219 -4.49 7.10 -6.37
C TYR A 219 -3.11 6.44 -6.52
N GLY A 220 -2.71 5.62 -5.55
CA GLY A 220 -1.45 4.88 -5.62
C GLY A 220 -1.39 3.91 -6.81
N ALA A 221 -2.47 3.20 -7.10
CA ALA A 221 -2.56 2.30 -8.24
C ALA A 221 -2.58 3.03 -9.59
N ARG A 222 -3.08 4.28 -9.61
CA ARG A 222 -3.20 5.12 -10.82
C ARG A 222 -2.14 6.21 -10.93
N ARG A 223 -1.08 6.14 -10.12
CA ARG A 223 -0.05 7.19 -10.09
C ARG A 223 0.73 7.37 -11.40
N GLY A 224 0.65 6.43 -12.33
CA GLY A 224 1.12 6.57 -13.71
C GLY A 224 0.22 7.42 -14.61
N ASN A 225 -0.93 7.87 -14.11
CA ASN A 225 -1.84 8.76 -14.82
C ASN A 225 -1.86 10.14 -14.16
N HIS A 226 -1.14 11.10 -14.75
CA HIS A 226 -1.04 12.46 -14.23
C HIS A 226 -2.39 13.17 -14.15
N GLU A 227 -3.32 12.85 -15.03
CA GLU A 227 -4.68 13.42 -15.05
C GLU A 227 -5.48 13.04 -13.80
N VAL A 228 -5.32 11.80 -13.30
CA VAL A 228 -5.90 11.37 -12.04
C VAL A 228 -5.19 12.04 -10.87
N MET A 229 -3.83 12.05 -10.90
CA MET A 229 -3.03 12.55 -9.80
C MET A 229 -3.19 14.05 -9.57
N VAL A 230 -3.22 14.86 -10.62
CA VAL A 230 -3.42 16.32 -10.49
C VAL A 230 -4.77 16.67 -9.88
N ARG A 231 -5.78 15.86 -10.12
CA ARG A 231 -7.13 16.02 -9.55
C ARG A 231 -7.23 15.58 -8.08
N GLY A 232 -6.20 14.92 -7.56
CA GLY A 232 -6.06 14.54 -6.16
C GLY A 232 -5.03 15.37 -5.40
N THR A 233 -4.39 16.33 -6.02
CA THR A 233 -3.40 17.21 -5.37
C THR A 233 -4.03 17.93 -4.18
N PHE A 234 -3.37 17.86 -3.01
CA PHE A 234 -3.85 18.39 -1.73
C PHE A 234 -5.16 17.77 -1.21
N ALA A 235 -5.58 16.62 -1.69
CA ALA A 235 -6.78 15.94 -1.21
C ALA A 235 -6.60 15.24 0.15
N ASN A 236 -5.40 15.27 0.73
CA ASN A 236 -5.15 14.71 2.06
C ASN A 236 -5.92 15.51 3.13
N VAL A 237 -6.71 14.81 3.95
CA VAL A 237 -7.59 15.41 4.97
C VAL A 237 -6.83 16.13 6.11
N ARG A 238 -5.54 15.90 6.25
CA ARG A 238 -4.68 16.54 7.26
C ARG A 238 -4.14 17.88 6.84
N ILE A 239 -4.12 18.16 5.54
CA ILE A 239 -3.67 19.46 5.04
C ILE A 239 -4.83 20.45 5.08
N LYS A 240 -4.58 21.63 5.63
CA LYS A 240 -5.58 22.70 5.70
C LYS A 240 -5.02 23.95 5.06
N ASN A 241 -5.82 24.61 4.24
CA ASN A 241 -5.49 25.94 3.75
C ASN A 241 -5.78 26.96 4.85
N LEU A 242 -4.73 27.56 5.39
CA LEU A 242 -4.85 28.54 6.47
C LEU A 242 -5.30 29.93 6.00
N MET A 243 -5.40 30.16 4.69
CA MET A 243 -5.88 31.43 4.10
C MET A 243 -7.40 31.43 3.90
N VAL A 244 -8.05 30.28 4.04
CA VAL A 244 -9.50 30.11 3.86
C VAL A 244 -10.07 29.51 5.14
N PRO A 245 -11.12 30.09 5.74
CA PRO A 245 -11.73 29.57 6.97
C PRO A 245 -12.40 28.21 6.80
#